data_147d80342ba7c052c7dc30d1d3e859d8
#
_entry.id   147d80342ba7c052c7dc30d1d3e859d8
#
_cell.length_a   1.000
_cell.length_b   1.000
_cell.length_c   1.000
_cell.angle_alpha   90.00
_cell.angle_beta   90.00
_cell.angle_gamma   90.00
#
_symmetry.space_group_name_H-M   'P 1'
#
loop_
_entity.id
_entity.type
_entity.pdbx_description
1 polymer ?
#
loop_
_entity_poly.entity_id
_entity_poly.type
_entity_poly.pdbx_seq_one_letter_code
_entity_poly.pdbx_strand_id
1 'polypeptide(L)'
;MKKKFWYIIFLITSGFFLIGLFFSNQVFSKKIDFNPSIWELSDTLNFKFSSKYELNKNVVLFGKINQDYSFANIYLFIEFFVNDVKIQTDTLNCVLYDSYGNPRHKNMGNIQLFKKDYLNNFNFEKEKQYTFKIIHGMREHRLNGIETIGLNIKGK
;
A
#
# COMPACT_ATOMS: atom_id res chain seq x y z
N MET A 1 -14.58 24.83 -44.31
CA MET A 1 -15.23 23.88 -43.38
C MET A 1 -14.40 22.64 -43.07
N LYS A 2 -13.71 22.02 -44.04
CA LYS A 2 -12.92 20.78 -43.85
C LYS A 2 -11.75 20.91 -42.83
N LYS A 3 -11.03 22.05 -42.77
CA LYS A 3 -9.90 22.26 -41.86
C LYS A 3 -10.32 22.28 -40.36
N LYS A 4 -11.46 22.90 -40.02
CA LYS A 4 -11.98 22.92 -38.63
C LYS A 4 -12.37 21.51 -38.14
N PHE A 5 -12.89 20.68 -39.01
CA PHE A 5 -13.24 19.30 -38.68
C PHE A 5 -12.02 18.45 -38.32
N TRP A 6 -10.89 18.61 -39.02
CA TRP A 6 -9.63 17.93 -38.74
C TRP A 6 -9.01 18.37 -37.40
N TYR A 7 -9.11 19.67 -37.03
CA TYR A 7 -8.65 20.15 -35.73
C TYR A 7 -9.45 19.56 -34.56
N ILE A 8 -10.76 19.38 -34.75
CA ILE A 8 -11.62 18.76 -33.73
C ILE A 8 -11.25 17.29 -33.51
N ILE A 9 -11.03 16.55 -34.60
CA ILE A 9 -10.61 15.13 -34.53
C ILE A 9 -9.23 15.04 -33.81
N PHE A 10 -8.28 15.89 -34.16
CA PHE A 10 -6.96 15.91 -33.57
C PHE A 10 -7.02 16.22 -32.04
N LEU A 11 -7.87 17.16 -31.63
CA LEU A 11 -8.10 17.49 -30.21
C LEU A 11 -8.72 16.32 -29.43
N ILE A 12 -9.70 15.64 -30.04
CA ILE A 12 -10.35 14.47 -29.41
C ILE A 12 -9.36 13.30 -29.28
N THR A 13 -8.59 13.00 -30.31
CA THR A 13 -7.60 11.91 -30.27
C THR A 13 -6.44 12.21 -29.31
N SER A 14 -5.98 13.46 -29.25
CA SER A 14 -4.98 13.94 -28.29
C SER A 14 -5.48 13.84 -26.84
N GLY A 15 -6.75 14.19 -26.60
CA GLY A 15 -7.39 14.04 -25.29
C GLY A 15 -7.48 12.59 -24.82
N PHE A 16 -7.84 11.67 -25.71
CA PHE A 16 -7.88 10.23 -25.40
C PHE A 16 -6.48 9.66 -25.12
N PHE A 17 -5.46 10.12 -25.83
CA PHE A 17 -4.07 9.68 -25.60
C PHE A 17 -3.55 10.13 -24.22
N LEU A 18 -3.89 11.36 -23.80
CA LEU A 18 -3.51 11.87 -22.48
C LEU A 18 -4.21 11.14 -21.33
N ILE A 19 -5.47 10.74 -21.48
CA ILE A 19 -6.21 9.96 -20.48
C ILE A 19 -5.55 8.58 -20.27
N GLY A 20 -5.05 7.94 -21.34
CA GLY A 20 -4.35 6.66 -21.25
C GLY A 20 -3.07 6.68 -20.40
N LEU A 21 -2.40 7.84 -20.28
CA LEU A 21 -1.18 8.00 -19.48
C LEU A 21 -1.46 8.07 -17.98
N PHE A 22 -2.70 8.29 -17.54
CA PHE A 22 -3.12 8.35 -16.14
C PHE A 22 -3.61 7.02 -15.59
N PHE A 23 -3.64 5.93 -16.37
CA PHE A 23 -3.92 4.61 -15.81
C PHE A 23 -2.79 4.21 -14.86
N SER A 24 -3.05 4.29 -13.57
CA SER A 24 -2.11 3.84 -12.56
C SER A 24 -1.84 2.34 -12.76
N ASN A 25 -0.57 1.94 -12.80
CA ASN A 25 -0.14 0.53 -12.84
C ASN A 25 -0.53 -0.27 -11.58
N GLN A 26 -1.47 0.27 -10.79
CA GLN A 26 -1.96 -0.31 -9.56
C GLN A 26 -3.03 -1.34 -9.88
N VAL A 27 -2.76 -2.59 -9.50
CA VAL A 27 -3.65 -3.73 -9.73
C VAL A 27 -4.59 -3.95 -8.55
N PHE A 28 -4.09 -3.67 -7.34
CA PHE A 28 -4.84 -3.85 -6.11
C PHE A 28 -4.44 -2.77 -5.11
N SER A 29 -5.43 -2.24 -4.40
CA SER A 29 -5.24 -1.35 -3.25
C SER A 29 -6.34 -1.61 -2.24
N LYS A 30 -5.94 -1.92 -1.04
CA LYS A 30 -6.86 -2.04 0.08
C LYS A 30 -6.24 -1.37 1.30
N LYS A 31 -7.06 -0.67 2.07
CA LYS A 31 -6.68 -0.06 3.34
C LYS A 31 -7.68 -0.43 4.42
N ILE A 32 -7.23 -0.36 5.66
CA ILE A 32 -8.04 -0.48 6.88
C ILE A 32 -7.79 0.80 7.66
N ASP A 33 -8.87 1.52 7.94
CA ASP A 33 -8.84 2.74 8.73
C ASP A 33 -9.23 2.39 10.19
N PHE A 34 -8.58 3.03 11.16
CA PHE A 34 -8.80 2.82 12.58
C PHE A 34 -9.59 4.00 13.14
N ASN A 35 -10.69 3.70 13.84
CA ASN A 35 -11.50 4.70 14.53
C ASN A 35 -11.97 4.14 15.89
N PRO A 36 -11.42 4.63 17.03
CA PRO A 36 -10.35 5.63 17.13
C PRO A 36 -9.03 5.17 16.50
N SER A 37 -8.07 6.08 16.32
CA SER A 37 -6.74 5.83 15.72
C SER A 37 -5.85 4.95 16.61
N ILE A 38 -6.33 3.74 16.91
CA ILE A 38 -5.69 2.75 17.79
C ILE A 38 -5.69 1.40 17.09
N TRP A 39 -4.51 0.77 17.06
CA TRP A 39 -4.37 -0.60 16.59
C TRP A 39 -4.05 -1.51 17.77
N GLU A 40 -4.95 -2.42 18.11
CA GLU A 40 -4.76 -3.39 19.18
C GLU A 40 -3.84 -4.53 18.70
N LEU A 41 -3.00 -5.06 19.60
CA LEU A 41 -2.12 -6.19 19.28
C LEU A 41 -2.90 -7.46 18.87
N SER A 42 -4.12 -7.61 19.35
CA SER A 42 -5.03 -8.69 18.97
C SER A 42 -5.56 -8.59 17.54
N ASP A 43 -5.49 -7.42 16.93
CA ASP A 43 -6.12 -7.15 15.65
C ASP A 43 -5.21 -7.55 14.49
N THR A 44 -5.58 -8.61 13.80
CA THR A 44 -4.92 -9.06 12.59
C THR A 44 -5.57 -8.44 11.36
N LEU A 45 -4.82 -7.67 10.60
CA LEU A 45 -5.28 -7.08 9.34
C LEU A 45 -5.17 -8.09 8.20
N ASN A 46 -6.26 -8.29 7.47
CA ASN A 46 -6.32 -9.29 6.41
C ASN A 46 -6.52 -8.63 5.04
N PHE A 47 -5.53 -8.80 4.15
CA PHE A 47 -5.57 -8.35 2.77
C PHE A 47 -5.59 -9.55 1.85
N LYS A 48 -6.71 -9.74 1.12
CA LYS A 48 -6.88 -10.83 0.17
C LYS A 48 -6.89 -10.29 -1.25
N PHE A 49 -6.13 -10.91 -2.12
CA PHE A 49 -6.01 -10.61 -3.54
C PHE A 49 -6.07 -11.89 -4.35
N SER A 50 -6.80 -11.87 -5.46
CA SER A 50 -6.81 -12.95 -6.45
C SER A 50 -6.48 -12.38 -7.81
N SER A 51 -5.52 -12.97 -8.50
CA SER A 51 -5.14 -12.51 -9.83
C SER A 51 -5.89 -13.30 -10.91
N LYS A 52 -6.48 -12.57 -11.88
CA LYS A 52 -7.09 -13.17 -13.08
C LYS A 52 -6.06 -13.54 -14.15
N TYR A 53 -4.86 -12.99 -14.03
CA TYR A 53 -3.76 -13.17 -14.99
C TYR A 53 -2.46 -13.40 -14.23
N GLU A 54 -1.47 -13.97 -14.88
CA GLU A 54 -0.11 -13.99 -14.38
C GLU A 54 0.48 -12.58 -14.42
N LEU A 55 1.02 -12.10 -13.28
CA LEU A 55 1.47 -10.71 -13.11
C LEU A 55 2.75 -10.65 -12.30
N ASN A 56 3.75 -9.94 -12.80
CA ASN A 56 4.94 -9.58 -12.02
C ASN A 56 4.76 -8.17 -11.44
N LYS A 57 4.57 -8.07 -10.13
CA LYS A 57 4.23 -6.82 -9.44
C LYS A 57 4.96 -6.70 -8.10
N ASN A 58 5.04 -5.46 -7.61
CA ASN A 58 5.55 -5.16 -6.28
C ASN A 58 4.42 -5.10 -5.28
N VAL A 59 4.68 -5.62 -4.07
CA VAL A 59 3.80 -5.45 -2.90
C VAL A 59 4.38 -4.36 -2.03
N VAL A 60 3.60 -3.34 -1.77
CA VAL A 60 3.99 -2.17 -0.99
C VAL A 60 3.01 -1.96 0.15
N LEU A 61 3.52 -1.96 1.37
CA LEU A 61 2.77 -1.52 2.54
C LEU A 61 2.80 0.00 2.63
N PHE A 62 1.71 0.58 3.09
CA PHE A 62 1.62 2.01 3.38
C PHE A 62 0.77 2.24 4.60
N GLY A 63 0.95 3.38 5.23
CA GLY A 63 0.11 3.77 6.35
C GLY A 63 0.11 5.26 6.57
N LYS A 64 -0.80 5.66 7.46
CA LYS A 64 -0.95 7.01 7.99
C LYS A 64 -0.86 6.94 9.50
N ILE A 65 -0.06 7.82 10.07
CA ILE A 65 0.03 8.03 11.51
C ILE A 65 -0.21 9.49 11.84
N ASN A 66 -0.75 9.76 13.02
CA ASN A 66 -0.93 11.12 13.52
C ASN A 66 0.06 11.42 14.66
N GLN A 67 -0.09 12.56 15.32
CA GLN A 67 0.81 13.06 16.36
C GLN A 67 0.82 12.22 17.65
N ASP A 68 -0.19 11.36 17.86
CA ASP A 68 -0.26 10.48 19.05
C ASP A 68 0.66 9.27 18.94
N TYR A 69 1.25 9.04 17.74
CA TYR A 69 2.21 7.96 17.52
C TYR A 69 3.59 8.33 18.08
N SER A 70 4.04 7.59 19.10
CA SER A 70 5.21 7.99 19.93
C SER A 70 6.54 7.32 19.54
N PHE A 71 6.59 6.53 18.44
CA PHE A 71 7.78 5.77 18.07
C PHE A 71 8.39 6.25 16.76
N ALA A 72 9.73 6.11 16.63
CA ALA A 72 10.46 6.46 15.41
C ALA A 72 10.34 5.42 14.29
N ASN A 73 9.77 4.26 14.55
CA ASN A 73 9.53 3.19 13.60
C ASN A 73 8.29 2.38 13.97
N ILE A 74 7.83 1.52 13.05
CA ILE A 74 6.82 0.50 13.33
C ILE A 74 7.33 -0.86 12.82
N TYR A 75 7.32 -1.86 13.70
CA TYR A 75 7.53 -3.25 13.33
C TYR A 75 6.20 -3.90 12.94
N LEU A 76 6.22 -4.61 11.82
CA LEU A 76 5.07 -5.35 11.31
C LEU A 76 5.48 -6.80 11.09
N PHE A 77 4.72 -7.73 11.66
CA PHE A 77 4.78 -9.14 11.33
C PHE A 77 3.82 -9.43 10.20
N ILE A 78 4.30 -10.11 9.16
CA ILE A 78 3.50 -10.43 7.99
C ILE A 78 3.54 -11.93 7.78
N GLU A 79 2.39 -12.57 7.83
CA GLU A 79 2.20 -13.93 7.35
C GLU A 79 1.65 -13.88 5.92
N PHE A 80 2.34 -14.52 5.01
CA PHE A 80 1.97 -14.61 3.61
C PHE A 80 1.50 -16.00 3.24
N PHE A 81 0.32 -16.08 2.62
CA PHE A 81 -0.35 -17.32 2.23
C PHE A 81 -0.66 -17.33 0.74
N VAL A 82 -0.58 -18.53 0.14
CA VAL A 82 -1.06 -18.81 -1.22
C VAL A 82 -2.04 -19.98 -1.13
N ASN A 83 -3.27 -19.80 -1.60
CA ASN A 83 -4.36 -20.78 -1.50
C ASN A 83 -4.50 -21.35 -0.08
N ASP A 84 -4.52 -20.46 0.92
CA ASP A 84 -4.61 -20.74 2.35
C ASP A 84 -3.41 -21.52 2.95
N VAL A 85 -2.39 -21.86 2.16
CA VAL A 85 -1.14 -22.44 2.65
C VAL A 85 -0.18 -21.32 3.03
N LYS A 86 0.33 -21.33 4.27
CA LYS A 86 1.33 -20.34 4.72
C LYS A 86 2.66 -20.61 4.03
N ILE A 87 3.17 -19.61 3.31
CA ILE A 87 4.44 -19.66 2.57
C ILE A 87 5.58 -19.13 3.42
N GLN A 88 5.38 -18.01 4.09
CA GLN A 88 6.42 -17.36 4.88
C GLN A 88 5.84 -16.47 5.98
N THR A 89 6.70 -16.14 6.94
CA THR A 89 6.45 -15.12 7.96
C THR A 89 7.65 -14.18 8.00
N ASP A 90 7.40 -12.88 7.87
CA ASP A 90 8.44 -11.86 7.81
C ASP A 90 8.23 -10.79 8.88
N THR A 91 9.33 -10.16 9.25
CA THR A 91 9.32 -8.97 10.11
C THR A 91 9.82 -7.77 9.31
N LEU A 92 8.99 -6.76 9.15
CA LEU A 92 9.36 -5.50 8.51
C LEU A 92 9.56 -4.40 9.55
N ASN A 93 10.69 -3.70 9.45
CA ASN A 93 10.93 -2.45 10.15
C ASN A 93 10.63 -1.28 9.21
N CYS A 94 9.55 -0.55 9.48
CA CYS A 94 9.20 0.68 8.77
C CYS A 94 9.74 1.87 9.56
N VAL A 95 10.88 2.40 9.14
CA VAL A 95 11.51 3.57 9.77
C VAL A 95 10.76 4.82 9.36
N LEU A 96 10.24 5.57 10.33
CA LEU A 96 9.41 6.76 10.16
C LEU A 96 10.23 8.05 10.25
N TYR A 97 11.22 8.06 11.15
CA TYR A 97 12.11 9.20 11.40
C TYR A 97 13.57 8.78 11.26
N ASP A 98 14.42 9.73 10.90
CA ASP A 98 15.87 9.54 10.92
C ASP A 98 16.45 9.73 12.34
N SER A 99 17.77 9.59 12.49
CA SER A 99 18.47 9.76 13.78
C SER A 99 18.40 11.19 14.34
N TYR A 100 18.03 12.16 13.52
CA TYR A 100 17.87 13.56 13.92
C TYR A 100 16.40 13.92 14.23
N GLY A 101 15.47 12.95 14.11
CA GLY A 101 14.04 13.18 14.31
C GLY A 101 13.31 13.76 13.10
N ASN A 102 13.95 13.82 11.92
CA ASN A 102 13.27 14.29 10.73
C ASN A 102 12.41 13.16 10.12
N PRO A 103 11.18 13.47 9.68
CA PRO A 103 10.34 12.48 9.00
C PRO A 103 10.98 11.99 7.71
N ARG A 104 11.06 10.67 7.52
CA ARG A 104 11.58 10.06 6.28
C ARG A 104 10.57 10.05 5.14
N HIS A 105 9.32 10.37 5.43
CA HIS A 105 8.23 10.31 4.48
C HIS A 105 7.44 11.63 4.49
N LYS A 106 6.55 11.77 3.51
CA LYS A 106 5.77 13.00 3.31
C LYS A 106 4.81 13.24 4.48
N ASN A 107 4.84 14.46 5.03
CA ASN A 107 3.85 14.95 5.97
C ASN A 107 2.73 15.70 5.25
N MET A 108 1.51 15.55 5.75
CA MET A 108 0.32 16.28 5.32
C MET A 108 -0.35 16.87 6.57
N GLY A 109 0.08 18.06 6.98
CA GLY A 109 -0.34 18.65 8.26
C GLY A 109 0.09 17.76 9.43
N ASN A 110 -0.88 17.32 10.23
CA ASN A 110 -0.66 16.47 11.41
C ASN A 110 -0.55 14.98 11.09
N ILE A 111 -0.63 14.60 9.81
CA ILE A 111 -0.58 13.22 9.34
C ILE A 111 0.75 12.96 8.64
N GLN A 112 1.46 11.95 9.08
CA GLN A 112 2.64 11.43 8.39
C GLN A 112 2.24 10.20 7.59
N LEU A 113 2.61 10.21 6.30
CA LEU A 113 2.47 9.04 5.42
C LEU A 113 3.75 8.22 5.49
N PHE A 114 3.66 6.91 5.44
CA PHE A 114 4.81 6.05 5.22
C PHE A 114 4.51 4.97 4.18
N LYS A 115 5.59 4.47 3.55
CA LYS A 115 5.55 3.36 2.61
C LYS A 115 6.75 2.46 2.85
N LYS A 116 6.54 1.15 2.68
CA LYS A 116 7.60 0.14 2.77
C LYS A 116 7.38 -0.91 1.70
N ASP A 117 8.37 -1.10 0.82
CA ASP A 117 8.38 -2.20 -0.12
C ASP A 117 8.52 -3.52 0.66
N TYR A 118 7.67 -4.49 0.32
CA TYR A 118 7.64 -5.81 0.94
C TYR A 118 8.14 -6.88 -0.03
N LEU A 119 7.45 -7.10 -1.15
CA LEU A 119 7.89 -8.00 -2.18
C LEU A 119 8.18 -7.20 -3.46
N ASN A 120 9.33 -7.46 -4.08
CA ASN A 120 9.71 -6.83 -5.33
C ASN A 120 9.64 -7.84 -6.46
N ASN A 121 8.97 -7.46 -7.57
CA ASN A 121 8.84 -8.27 -8.77
C ASN A 121 8.32 -9.70 -8.48
N PHE A 122 7.35 -9.80 -7.55
CA PHE A 122 6.75 -11.10 -7.21
C PHE A 122 5.82 -11.56 -8.33
N ASN A 123 5.95 -12.85 -8.72
CA ASN A 123 5.09 -13.47 -9.71
C ASN A 123 3.79 -13.94 -9.08
N PHE A 124 2.69 -13.24 -9.36
CA PHE A 124 1.35 -13.63 -9.00
C PHE A 124 0.79 -14.55 -10.11
N GLU A 125 0.63 -15.82 -9.80
CA GLU A 125 0.08 -16.81 -10.75
C GLU A 125 -1.43 -16.61 -10.94
N LYS A 126 -1.90 -16.96 -12.15
CA LYS A 126 -3.31 -16.88 -12.51
C LYS A 126 -4.18 -17.74 -11.56
N GLU A 127 -5.33 -17.21 -11.17
CA GLU A 127 -6.37 -17.88 -10.37
C GLU A 127 -5.96 -18.33 -8.96
N LYS A 128 -4.75 -17.95 -8.49
CA LYS A 128 -4.37 -18.17 -7.10
C LYS A 128 -4.88 -17.04 -6.19
N GLN A 129 -5.21 -17.42 -4.97
CA GLN A 129 -5.56 -16.51 -3.90
C GLN A 129 -4.32 -16.24 -3.04
N TYR A 130 -4.04 -14.96 -2.81
CA TYR A 130 -2.96 -14.48 -1.97
C TYR A 130 -3.54 -13.77 -0.76
N THR A 131 -3.07 -14.13 0.44
CA THR A 131 -3.51 -13.51 1.69
C THR A 131 -2.30 -13.01 2.46
N PHE A 132 -2.35 -11.74 2.85
CA PHE A 132 -1.37 -11.12 3.73
C PHE A 132 -2.06 -10.83 5.05
N LYS A 133 -1.60 -11.46 6.13
CA LYS A 133 -2.04 -11.20 7.49
C LYS A 133 -0.98 -10.35 8.16
N ILE A 134 -1.37 -9.19 8.69
CA ILE A 134 -0.44 -8.21 9.26
C ILE A 134 -0.84 -7.91 10.69
N ILE A 135 0.13 -7.97 11.60
CA ILE A 135 0.01 -7.62 13.01
C ILE A 135 1.14 -6.65 13.33
N HIS A 136 0.94 -5.67 14.18
CA HIS A 136 2.07 -4.87 14.65
C HIS A 136 2.96 -5.65 15.61
N GLY A 137 4.28 -5.48 15.49
CA GLY A 137 5.28 -6.13 16.34
C GLY A 137 5.86 -5.18 17.39
N MET A 138 5.11 -4.16 17.77
CA MET A 138 5.51 -3.23 18.84
C MET A 138 5.22 -3.84 20.21
N ARG A 139 5.96 -3.38 21.25
CA ARG A 139 5.80 -3.89 22.62
C ARG A 139 4.51 -3.43 23.31
N GLU A 140 3.90 -2.36 22.81
CA GLU A 140 2.62 -1.86 23.32
C GLU A 140 1.47 -2.72 22.85
N HIS A 141 0.53 -3.04 23.77
CA HIS A 141 -0.71 -3.74 23.39
C HIS A 141 -1.65 -2.88 22.56
N ARG A 142 -1.65 -1.57 22.82
CA ARG A 142 -2.46 -0.57 22.14
C ARG A 142 -1.56 0.46 21.48
N LEU A 143 -1.50 0.42 20.17
CA LEU A 143 -0.65 1.32 19.39
C LEU A 143 -1.46 2.55 18.97
N ASN A 144 -1.31 3.65 19.71
CA ASN A 144 -1.99 4.91 19.45
C ASN A 144 -1.42 5.60 18.22
N GLY A 145 -2.25 6.44 17.59
CA GLY A 145 -1.84 7.28 16.48
C GLY A 145 -1.79 6.58 15.12
N ILE A 146 -2.24 5.34 15.01
CA ILE A 146 -2.38 4.65 13.73
C ILE A 146 -3.74 4.99 13.11
N GLU A 147 -3.75 5.70 11.99
CA GLU A 147 -4.98 6.07 11.31
C GLU A 147 -5.35 5.09 10.20
N THR A 148 -4.35 4.61 9.46
CA THR A 148 -4.57 3.73 8.32
C THR A 148 -3.39 2.80 8.13
N ILE A 149 -3.66 1.55 7.84
CA ILE A 149 -2.69 0.60 7.27
C ILE A 149 -3.28 0.04 5.98
N GLY A 150 -2.44 -0.03 4.94
CA GLY A 150 -2.88 -0.54 3.65
C GLY A 150 -1.80 -1.30 2.89
N LEU A 151 -2.25 -2.01 1.86
CA LEU A 151 -1.42 -2.80 0.98
C LEU A 151 -1.78 -2.49 -0.48
N ASN A 152 -0.76 -2.22 -1.27
CA ASN A 152 -0.84 -2.00 -2.70
C ASN A 152 -0.08 -3.09 -3.45
N ILE A 153 -0.67 -3.58 -4.55
CA ILE A 153 0.02 -4.40 -5.56
C ILE A 153 0.07 -3.55 -6.83
N LYS A 154 1.28 -3.21 -7.27
CA LYS A 154 1.49 -2.26 -8.37
C LYS A 154 2.69 -2.63 -9.25
N GLY A 155 2.70 -2.13 -10.50
CA GLY A 155 3.87 -2.13 -11.36
C GLY A 155 5.03 -1.29 -10.79
N LYS A 156 6.19 -1.42 -11.39
CA LYS A 156 7.30 -0.48 -11.21
C LYS A 156 6.92 0.89 -11.72
#